data_7b6243805a0386983dea222689081882
#
_entry.id   7b6243805a0386983dea222689081882
#
_cell.length_a   1.000
_cell.length_b   1.000
_cell.length_c   1.000
_cell.angle_alpha   90.00
_cell.angle_beta   90.00
_cell.angle_gamma   90.00
#
_symmetry.space_group_name_H-M   'P 1'
#
loop_
_entity.id
_entity.type
_entity.pdbx_description
1 polymer ?
#
loop_
_entity_poly.entity_id
_entity_poly.type
_entity_poly.pdbx_seq_one_letter_code
_entity_poly.pdbx_strand_id
1 'polypeptide(L)'
;MAQMMENEAWVHISKEHPFSLDQLEKYADRIDWEELSCNGDVFWTIPMLEKFKSRLNLRKLINNYSLRNWDVEAFFRKYEDRIPVSDFKDSRLWDELVEKKEIELRRRMLLG
;
A
#
# COMPACT_ATOMS: atom_id res chain seq x y z
N MET A 1 13.75 -28.64 10.14
CA MET A 1 13.99 -28.45 8.70
C MET A 1 12.72 -28.14 7.94
N ALA A 2 11.70 -28.99 8.02
CA ALA A 2 10.44 -28.77 7.28
C ALA A 2 9.78 -27.45 7.63
N GLN A 3 9.77 -27.04 8.90
CA GLN A 3 9.17 -25.77 9.32
C GLN A 3 9.95 -24.56 8.80
N MET A 4 11.27 -24.65 8.74
CA MET A 4 12.10 -23.57 8.18
C MET A 4 11.82 -23.38 6.70
N MET A 5 11.68 -24.46 5.95
CA MET A 5 11.34 -24.41 4.53
C MET A 5 9.95 -23.83 4.30
N GLU A 6 8.98 -24.20 5.15
CA GLU A 6 7.63 -23.66 5.07
C GLU A 6 7.61 -22.16 5.36
N ASN A 7 8.33 -21.71 6.40
CA ASN A 7 8.41 -20.29 6.74
C ASN A 7 9.01 -19.47 5.59
N GLU A 8 10.07 -19.99 4.98
CA GLU A 8 10.70 -19.32 3.84
C GLU A 8 9.76 -19.26 2.64
N ALA A 9 9.02 -20.34 2.39
CA ALA A 9 8.00 -20.35 1.34
C ALA A 9 6.92 -19.31 1.58
N TRP A 10 6.48 -19.11 2.84
CA TRP A 10 5.51 -18.07 3.16
C TRP A 10 6.05 -16.67 2.94
N VAL A 11 7.34 -16.43 3.17
CA VAL A 11 7.97 -15.15 2.82
C VAL A 11 7.85 -14.89 1.33
N HIS A 12 8.19 -15.86 0.49
CA HIS A 12 8.07 -15.75 -0.96
C HIS A 12 6.63 -15.57 -1.43
N ILE A 13 5.70 -16.34 -0.87
CA ILE A 13 4.28 -16.23 -1.19
C ILE A 13 3.75 -14.86 -0.82
N SER A 14 4.12 -14.35 0.36
CA SER A 14 3.68 -13.04 0.83
C SER A 14 4.12 -11.91 -0.10
N LYS A 15 5.26 -12.09 -0.76
CA LYS A 15 5.86 -11.12 -1.66
C LYS A 15 5.18 -11.05 -3.03
N GLU A 16 4.65 -12.17 -3.52
CA GLU A 16 4.25 -12.31 -4.93
C GLU A 16 2.81 -12.77 -5.17
N HIS A 17 2.20 -13.46 -4.21
CA HIS A 17 0.87 -14.03 -4.42
C HIS A 17 -0.21 -12.94 -4.41
N PRO A 18 -1.15 -12.94 -5.39
CA PRO A 18 -2.24 -11.97 -5.42
C PRO A 18 -3.35 -12.35 -4.44
N PHE A 19 -3.15 -12.07 -3.17
CA PHE A 19 -4.10 -12.42 -2.12
C PHE A 19 -5.43 -11.70 -2.27
N SER A 20 -6.53 -12.45 -2.08
CA SER A 20 -7.85 -11.90 -1.87
C SER A 20 -8.04 -11.55 -0.38
N LEU A 21 -9.09 -10.78 -0.07
CA LEU A 21 -9.45 -10.49 1.32
C LEU A 21 -9.65 -11.77 2.14
N ASP A 22 -10.37 -12.75 1.59
CA ASP A 22 -10.62 -14.02 2.26
C ASP A 22 -9.34 -14.77 2.58
N GLN A 23 -8.38 -14.77 1.64
CA GLN A 23 -7.08 -15.41 1.84
C GLN A 23 -6.24 -14.68 2.90
N LEU A 24 -6.27 -13.35 2.92
CA LEU A 24 -5.59 -12.56 3.94
C LEU A 24 -6.12 -12.86 5.33
N GLU A 25 -7.44 -13.00 5.46
CA GLU A 25 -8.07 -13.37 6.73
C GLU A 25 -7.70 -14.79 7.16
N LYS A 26 -7.79 -15.73 6.24
CA LYS A 26 -7.55 -17.15 6.52
C LYS A 26 -6.10 -17.42 6.91
N TYR A 27 -5.15 -16.78 6.25
CA TYR A 27 -3.72 -17.04 6.45
C TYR A 27 -2.99 -15.93 7.18
N ALA A 28 -3.72 -15.06 7.89
CA ALA A 28 -3.17 -13.89 8.56
C ALA A 28 -1.99 -14.21 9.49
N ASP A 29 -2.02 -15.36 10.17
CA ASP A 29 -0.97 -15.75 11.12
C ASP A 29 0.25 -16.37 10.43
N ARG A 30 0.18 -16.64 9.14
CA ARG A 30 1.28 -17.22 8.36
C ARG A 30 1.94 -16.23 7.41
N ILE A 31 1.23 -15.17 7.04
CA ILE A 31 1.71 -14.16 6.12
C ILE A 31 2.83 -13.33 6.76
N ASP A 32 3.89 -13.08 5.99
CA ASP A 32 4.89 -12.08 6.35
C ASP A 32 4.36 -10.70 5.90
N TRP A 33 3.87 -9.93 6.84
CA TRP A 33 3.20 -8.65 6.56
C TRP A 33 4.15 -7.57 6.06
N GLU A 34 5.44 -7.65 6.40
CA GLU A 34 6.46 -6.75 5.83
C GLU A 34 6.62 -6.97 4.34
N GLU A 35 6.72 -8.24 3.92
CA GLU A 35 6.83 -8.59 2.51
C GLU A 35 5.51 -8.32 1.78
N LEU A 36 4.39 -8.59 2.43
CA LEU A 36 3.07 -8.29 1.85
C LEU A 36 2.89 -6.81 1.56
N SER A 37 3.43 -5.94 2.41
CA SER A 37 3.37 -4.49 2.21
C SER A 37 4.11 -4.04 0.94
N CYS A 38 5.05 -4.85 0.45
CA CYS A 38 5.77 -4.62 -0.79
C CYS A 38 5.18 -5.37 -1.99
N ASN A 39 4.15 -6.18 -1.77
CA ASN A 39 3.54 -7.02 -2.81
C ASN A 39 2.73 -6.16 -3.79
N GLY A 40 3.19 -6.10 -5.05
CA GLY A 40 2.53 -5.33 -6.10
C GLY A 40 1.36 -6.03 -6.77
N ASP A 41 1.10 -7.28 -6.44
CA ASP A 41 0.06 -8.11 -7.07
C ASP A 41 -1.24 -8.15 -6.27
N VAL A 42 -1.23 -7.68 -5.02
CA VAL A 42 -2.45 -7.56 -4.21
C VAL A 42 -3.20 -6.31 -4.62
N PHE A 43 -4.48 -6.49 -4.94
CA PHE A 43 -5.36 -5.35 -5.24
C PHE A 43 -5.92 -4.78 -3.94
N TRP A 44 -5.23 -3.79 -3.39
CA TRP A 44 -5.61 -3.17 -2.12
C TRP A 44 -6.84 -2.28 -2.28
N THR A 45 -7.77 -2.40 -1.35
CA THR A 45 -8.92 -1.52 -1.20
C THR A 45 -8.87 -0.83 0.16
N ILE A 46 -9.59 0.27 0.31
CA ILE A 46 -9.65 0.97 1.61
C ILE A 46 -10.19 0.06 2.73
N PRO A 47 -11.27 -0.70 2.53
CA PRO A 47 -11.72 -1.66 3.56
C PRO A 47 -10.68 -2.69 3.97
N MET A 48 -9.91 -3.22 3.01
CA MET A 48 -8.82 -4.15 3.31
C MET A 48 -7.74 -3.51 4.16
N LEU A 49 -7.35 -2.29 3.85
CA LEU A 49 -6.36 -1.54 4.62
C LEU A 49 -6.84 -1.26 6.04
N GLU A 50 -8.08 -0.84 6.19
CA GLU A 50 -8.67 -0.58 7.50
C GLU A 50 -8.62 -1.82 8.38
N LYS A 51 -8.88 -2.98 7.80
CA LYS A 51 -8.87 -4.24 8.51
C LYS A 51 -7.47 -4.66 8.97
N PHE A 52 -6.47 -4.44 8.14
CA PHE A 52 -5.11 -4.93 8.38
C PHE A 52 -4.07 -3.85 8.67
N LYS A 53 -4.50 -2.62 8.88
CA LYS A 53 -3.59 -1.48 9.08
C LYS A 53 -2.59 -1.65 10.22
N SER A 54 -2.97 -2.39 11.27
CA SER A 54 -2.08 -2.64 12.40
C SER A 54 -0.96 -3.64 12.08
N ARG A 55 -1.13 -4.44 11.05
CA ARG A 55 -0.17 -5.45 10.61
C ARG A 55 0.70 -4.99 9.45
N LEU A 56 0.22 -4.05 8.65
CA LEU A 56 0.90 -3.54 7.47
C LEU A 56 1.97 -2.52 7.82
N ASN A 57 3.04 -2.52 7.04
CA ASN A 57 4.01 -1.45 7.06
C ASN A 57 3.57 -0.38 6.06
N LEU A 58 2.96 0.69 6.55
CA LEU A 58 2.41 1.75 5.70
C LEU A 58 3.49 2.51 4.93
N ARG A 59 4.72 2.62 5.48
CA ARG A 59 5.85 3.24 4.78
C ARG A 59 6.21 2.50 3.50
N LYS A 60 6.21 1.17 3.56
CA LYS A 60 6.45 0.33 2.39
C LYS A 60 5.27 0.39 1.43
N LEU A 61 4.06 0.42 1.97
CA LEU A 61 2.84 0.43 1.17
C LEU A 61 2.70 1.69 0.31
N ILE A 62 3.09 2.86 0.83
CA ILE A 62 3.02 4.12 0.06
C ILE A 62 3.95 4.15 -1.16
N ASN A 63 4.91 3.25 -1.22
CA ASN A 63 5.78 3.08 -2.38
C ASN A 63 5.35 1.92 -3.27
N ASN A 64 4.25 1.25 -2.94
CA ASN A 64 3.77 0.09 -3.64
C ASN A 64 3.00 0.49 -4.91
N TYR A 65 3.37 -0.12 -6.03
CA TYR A 65 2.74 0.13 -7.34
C TYR A 65 1.26 -0.25 -7.40
N SER A 66 0.80 -1.15 -6.55
CA SER A 66 -0.60 -1.57 -6.52
C SER A 66 -1.57 -0.47 -6.09
N LEU A 67 -1.07 0.66 -5.56
CA LEU A 67 -1.88 1.80 -5.15
C LEU A 67 -2.15 2.81 -6.28
N ARG A 68 -1.76 2.50 -7.50
CA ARG A 68 -1.84 3.42 -8.65
C ARG A 68 -3.21 4.02 -8.90
N ASN A 69 -4.26 3.22 -8.71
CA ASN A 69 -5.63 3.60 -9.06
C ASN A 69 -6.43 4.15 -7.89
N TRP A 70 -5.75 4.48 -6.81
CA TRP A 70 -6.41 4.98 -5.62
C TRP A 70 -6.61 6.48 -5.66
N ASP A 71 -7.61 6.94 -4.89
CA ASP A 71 -7.70 8.33 -4.52
C ASP A 71 -6.60 8.63 -3.49
N VAL A 72 -5.48 9.11 -3.99
CA VAL A 72 -4.27 9.39 -3.18
C VAL A 72 -4.57 10.43 -2.10
N GLU A 73 -5.39 11.41 -2.41
CA GLU A 73 -5.76 12.47 -1.46
C GLU A 73 -6.58 11.92 -0.30
N ALA A 74 -7.56 11.07 -0.57
CA ALA A 74 -8.36 10.42 0.46
C ALA A 74 -7.50 9.50 1.33
N PHE A 75 -6.59 8.75 0.71
CA PHE A 75 -5.63 7.92 1.43
C PHE A 75 -4.75 8.76 2.36
N PHE A 76 -4.18 9.85 1.85
CA PHE A 76 -3.33 10.75 2.63
C PHE A 76 -4.07 11.27 3.86
N ARG A 77 -5.27 11.80 3.69
CA ARG A 77 -6.07 12.35 4.79
C ARG A 77 -6.36 11.30 5.87
N LYS A 78 -6.60 10.08 5.45
CA LYS A 78 -6.96 9.00 6.38
C LYS A 78 -5.78 8.50 7.21
N TYR A 79 -4.59 8.47 6.61
CA TYR A 79 -3.40 7.86 7.22
C TYR A 79 -2.29 8.85 7.57
N GLU A 80 -2.53 10.14 7.45
CA GLU A 80 -1.49 11.16 7.74
C GLU A 80 -0.95 11.08 9.16
N ASP A 81 -1.76 10.67 10.13
CA ASP A 81 -1.34 10.52 11.53
C ASP A 81 -0.41 9.31 11.75
N ARG A 82 -0.37 8.39 10.82
CA ARG A 82 0.38 7.14 10.95
C ARG A 82 1.68 7.12 10.18
N ILE A 83 1.84 8.02 9.24
CA ILE A 83 3.02 8.08 8.38
C ILE A 83 3.68 9.44 8.56
N PRO A 84 4.97 9.49 8.94
CA PRO A 84 5.68 10.76 9.06
C PRO A 84 5.65 11.55 7.76
N VAL A 85 5.50 12.86 7.86
CA VAL A 85 5.43 13.75 6.69
C VAL A 85 6.66 13.59 5.78
N SER A 86 7.84 13.42 6.37
CA SER A 86 9.07 13.20 5.59
C SER A 86 8.99 11.95 4.73
N ASP A 87 8.40 10.86 5.25
CA ASP A 87 8.24 9.63 4.49
C ASP A 87 7.23 9.80 3.36
N PHE A 88 6.17 10.56 3.58
CA PHE A 88 5.21 10.88 2.53
C PHE A 88 5.85 11.68 1.40
N LYS A 89 6.63 12.71 1.73
CA LYS A 89 7.29 13.56 0.74
C LYS A 89 8.27 12.81 -0.15
N ASP A 90 8.87 11.76 0.38
CA ASP A 90 9.80 10.92 -0.36
C ASP A 90 9.12 9.75 -1.06
N SER A 91 7.79 9.63 -0.92
CA SER A 91 7.04 8.51 -1.44
C SER A 91 6.53 8.74 -2.85
N ARG A 92 6.24 7.63 -3.50
CA ARG A 92 5.60 7.61 -4.80
C ARG A 92 4.18 8.20 -4.79
N LEU A 93 3.43 7.96 -3.70
CA LEU A 93 2.09 8.52 -3.56
C LEU A 93 2.12 10.05 -3.53
N TRP A 94 3.14 10.63 -2.89
CA TRP A 94 3.32 12.07 -2.88
C TRP A 94 3.55 12.63 -4.29
N ASP A 95 4.40 11.95 -5.07
CA ASP A 95 4.68 12.36 -6.44
C ASP A 95 3.41 12.33 -7.29
N GLU A 96 2.58 11.32 -7.14
CA GLU A 96 1.28 11.23 -7.84
C GLU A 96 0.33 12.35 -7.41
N LEU A 97 0.30 12.67 -6.10
CA LEU A 97 -0.53 13.74 -5.57
C LEU A 97 -0.11 15.10 -6.14
N VAL A 98 1.19 15.37 -6.16
CA VAL A 98 1.75 16.60 -6.73
C VAL A 98 1.42 16.70 -8.22
N GLU A 99 1.59 15.63 -8.97
CA GLU A 99 1.27 15.59 -10.39
C GLU A 99 -0.21 15.89 -10.67
N LYS A 100 -1.10 15.27 -9.89
CA LYS A 100 -2.54 15.55 -9.96
C LYS A 100 -2.85 17.01 -9.70
N LYS A 101 -2.23 17.58 -8.68
CA LYS A 101 -2.41 18.98 -8.31
C LYS A 101 -1.89 19.91 -9.39
N GLU A 102 -0.77 19.58 -10.00
CA GLU A 102 -0.20 20.34 -11.13
C GLU A 102 -1.16 20.38 -12.30
N ILE A 103 -1.75 19.26 -12.67
CA ILE A 103 -2.73 19.18 -13.75
C ILE A 103 -3.95 20.05 -13.44
N GLU A 104 -4.47 19.97 -12.22
CA GLU A 104 -5.59 20.76 -11.77
C GLU A 104 -5.32 22.27 -11.87
N LEU A 105 -4.16 22.70 -11.38
CA LEU A 105 -3.76 24.11 -11.43
C LEU A 105 -3.57 24.62 -12.84
N ARG A 106 -2.99 23.82 -13.73
CA ARG A 106 -2.85 24.17 -15.14
C ARG A 106 -4.20 24.36 -15.83
N ARG A 107 -5.16 23.49 -15.51
CA ARG A 107 -6.54 23.65 -16.01
C ARG A 107 -7.16 24.97 -15.56
N ARG A 108 -7.00 25.34 -14.30
CA ARG A 108 -7.51 26.61 -13.78
C ARG A 108 -6.92 27.79 -14.50
N MET A 109 -5.62 27.77 -14.80
CA MET A 109 -4.97 28.84 -15.54
C MET A 109 -5.49 28.97 -16.97
N LEU A 110 -5.82 27.85 -17.60
CA LEU A 110 -6.37 27.86 -18.97
C LEU A 110 -7.80 28.37 -18.99
N LEU A 111 -8.58 28.14 -17.96
CA LEU A 111 -10.00 28.52 -17.92
C LEU A 111 -10.23 29.89 -17.30
N GLY A 112 -9.28 30.36 -16.56
CA GLY A 112 -9.42 31.58 -15.79
C GLY A 112 -8.70 32.77 -16.35
#